data_796442be11494a99e25e3b87af816102
#
_entry.id   796442be11494a99e25e3b87af816102
#
_cell.length_a   1.000
_cell.length_b   1.000
_cell.length_c   1.000
_cell.angle_alpha   90.00
_cell.angle_beta   90.00
_cell.angle_gamma   90.00
#
_symmetry.space_group_name_H-M   'P 1'
#
loop_
_entity.id
_entity.type
_entity.pdbx_description
1 polymer ?
#
loop_
_entity_poly.entity_id
_entity_poly.type
_entity_poly.pdbx_seq_one_letter_code
_entity_poly.pdbx_strand_id
1 'polypeptide(L)'
;MKMLKNPCFIMFKLGFVFLLLLIVAEKMRFISLEYKIALFINILFAICFGFLLYLVAYNIKRNNLIKNGLVFDAIVLGINDTYLGFRIGGFRYFRLNYSYINQNNETVYNISNLIYINIYDFSYIRKLNNYELNRLFRIKIYVAKDDSNNYLAEVYRK
;
A
#
# COMPACT_ATOMS: atom_id res chain seq x y z
N MET A 1 7.97 -13.93 6.10
CA MET A 1 6.98 -13.00 5.51
C MET A 1 7.52 -11.57 5.48
N LYS A 2 8.13 -11.14 4.37
CA LYS A 2 8.43 -9.72 4.17
C LYS A 2 7.23 -9.11 3.45
N MET A 3 6.23 -8.63 4.23
CA MET A 3 5.26 -7.70 3.70
C MET A 3 6.00 -6.68 2.83
N LEU A 4 5.56 -6.49 1.59
CA LEU A 4 5.92 -5.30 0.84
C LEU A 4 5.46 -4.14 1.71
N LYS A 5 6.42 -3.58 2.45
CA LYS A 5 6.18 -2.52 3.43
C LYS A 5 5.44 -1.41 2.71
N ASN A 6 4.35 -0.99 3.32
CA ASN A 6 3.50 0.10 2.90
C ASN A 6 4.35 1.20 2.24
N PRO A 7 4.08 1.60 0.97
CA PRO A 7 4.89 2.62 0.28
C PRO A 7 5.03 3.90 1.11
N CYS A 8 4.02 4.26 1.92
CA CYS A 8 4.10 5.36 2.88
C CYS A 8 5.20 5.15 3.93
N PHE A 9 5.45 3.92 4.38
CA PHE A 9 6.49 3.64 5.37
C PHE A 9 7.90 3.72 4.76
N ILE A 10 8.02 3.35 3.49
CA ILE A 10 9.27 3.52 2.73
C ILE A 10 9.53 5.01 2.49
N MET A 11 8.50 5.76 2.09
CA MET A 11 8.57 7.22 1.92
C MET A 11 8.93 7.93 3.23
N PHE A 12 8.36 7.51 4.35
CA PHE A 12 8.70 8.06 5.67
C PHE A 12 10.16 7.79 6.05
N LYS A 13 10.67 6.58 5.82
CA LYS A 13 12.08 6.26 6.05
C LYS A 13 13.02 7.04 5.14
N LEU A 14 12.67 7.18 3.88
CA LEU A 14 13.45 7.99 2.93
C LEU A 14 13.43 9.47 3.33
N GLY A 15 12.29 10.01 3.75
CA GLY A 15 12.16 11.36 4.29
C GLY A 15 13.01 11.58 5.54
N PHE A 16 13.07 10.59 6.44
CA PHE A 16 13.89 10.66 7.65
C PHE A 16 15.39 10.62 7.33
N VAL A 17 15.83 9.75 6.43
CA VAL A 17 17.22 9.71 5.94
C VAL A 17 17.59 11.04 5.27
N PHE A 18 16.68 11.61 4.49
CA PHE A 18 16.85 12.90 3.87
C PHE A 18 17.03 14.03 4.90
N LEU A 19 16.20 14.04 5.95
CA LEU A 19 16.31 15.02 7.05
C LEU A 19 17.66 14.92 7.77
N LEU A 20 18.14 13.69 8.02
CA LEU A 20 19.47 13.45 8.59
C LEU A 20 20.59 13.96 7.69
N LEU A 21 20.49 13.77 6.37
CA LEU A 21 21.46 14.28 5.41
C LEU A 21 21.46 15.81 5.34
N LEU A 22 20.30 16.46 5.47
CA LEU A 22 20.22 17.94 5.58
C LEU A 22 20.90 18.46 6.84
N ILE A 23 20.71 17.80 8.00
CA ILE A 23 21.36 18.16 9.27
C ILE A 23 22.87 18.02 9.16
N VAL A 24 23.36 16.95 8.52
CA VAL A 24 24.80 16.75 8.28
C VAL A 24 25.36 17.79 7.33
N ALA A 25 24.62 18.13 6.26
CA ALA A 25 25.03 19.17 5.30
C ALA A 25 25.06 20.57 5.93
N GLU A 26 24.13 20.86 6.86
CA GLU A 26 24.13 22.13 7.61
C GLU A 26 25.32 22.26 8.54
N LYS A 27 25.77 21.16 9.17
CA LYS A 27 26.98 21.14 10.01
C LYS A 27 28.29 21.26 9.21
N MET A 28 28.29 20.94 7.93
CA MET A 28 29.43 21.15 7.05
C MET A 28 29.56 22.61 6.61
N ARG A 29 29.92 23.51 7.53
CA ARG A 29 30.05 24.97 7.31
C ARG A 29 31.04 25.38 6.21
N PHE A 30 31.87 24.48 5.71
CA PHE A 30 32.93 24.75 4.71
C PHE A 30 32.53 24.51 3.25
N ILE A 31 31.28 24.08 2.98
CA ILE A 31 30.84 23.76 1.62
C ILE A 31 30.14 24.98 1.01
N SER A 32 30.53 25.38 -0.20
CA SER A 32 29.89 26.47 -0.93
C SER A 32 28.39 26.20 -1.15
N LEU A 33 27.59 27.25 -1.24
CA LEU A 33 26.14 27.16 -1.46
C LEU A 33 25.80 26.39 -2.73
N GLU A 34 26.59 26.54 -3.80
CA GLU A 34 26.40 25.85 -5.08
C GLU A 34 26.53 24.31 -4.91
N TYR A 35 27.52 23.88 -4.14
CA TYR A 35 27.71 22.44 -3.88
C TYR A 35 26.58 21.84 -3.04
N LYS A 36 26.03 22.61 -2.09
CA LYS A 36 24.87 22.20 -1.30
C LYS A 36 23.62 22.02 -2.18
N ILE A 37 23.40 22.94 -3.12
CA ILE A 37 22.29 22.86 -4.08
C ILE A 37 22.48 21.66 -5.01
N ALA A 38 23.66 21.44 -5.55
CA ALA A 38 23.96 20.31 -6.41
C ALA A 38 23.74 18.97 -5.68
N LEU A 39 24.22 18.87 -4.43
CA LEU A 39 24.01 17.70 -3.59
C LEU A 39 22.52 17.43 -3.33
N PHE A 40 21.75 18.47 -3.03
CA PHE A 40 20.32 18.39 -2.82
C PHE A 40 19.59 17.86 -4.07
N ILE A 41 19.90 18.38 -5.23
CA ILE A 41 19.31 17.95 -6.51
C ILE A 41 19.64 16.47 -6.78
N ASN A 42 20.89 16.06 -6.57
CA ASN A 42 21.31 14.67 -6.79
C ASN A 42 20.57 13.69 -5.84
N ILE A 43 20.40 14.06 -4.58
CA ILE A 43 19.65 13.26 -3.61
C ILE A 43 18.17 13.14 -4.02
N LEU A 44 17.55 14.26 -4.42
CA LEU A 44 16.17 14.27 -4.89
C LEU A 44 16.00 13.37 -6.12
N PHE A 45 16.94 13.47 -7.07
CA PHE A 45 16.94 12.62 -8.26
C PHE A 45 17.08 11.13 -7.91
N ALA A 46 17.99 10.78 -7.00
CA ALA A 46 18.16 9.40 -6.54
C ALA A 46 16.90 8.84 -5.86
N ILE A 47 16.19 9.65 -5.07
CA ILE A 47 14.92 9.27 -4.45
C ILE A 47 13.84 9.03 -5.51
N CYS A 48 13.69 9.95 -6.48
CA CYS A 48 12.72 9.82 -7.56
C CYS A 48 13.01 8.59 -8.43
N PHE A 49 14.28 8.35 -8.76
CA PHE A 49 14.69 7.18 -9.53
C PHE A 49 14.43 5.87 -8.78
N GLY A 50 14.77 5.81 -7.49
CA GLY A 50 14.48 4.66 -6.64
C GLY A 50 12.98 4.37 -6.54
N PHE A 51 12.15 5.41 -6.48
CA PHE A 51 10.69 5.27 -6.49
C PHE A 51 10.17 4.73 -7.82
N LEU A 52 10.70 5.22 -8.95
CA LEU A 52 10.37 4.71 -10.28
C LEU A 52 10.72 3.22 -10.43
N LEU A 53 11.92 2.83 -10.03
CA LEU A 53 12.33 1.41 -10.05
C LEU A 53 11.40 0.54 -9.19
N TYR A 54 11.01 1.04 -8.02
CA TYR A 54 10.04 0.35 -7.16
C TYR A 54 8.69 0.17 -7.85
N LEU A 55 8.16 1.21 -8.50
CA LEU A 55 6.88 1.13 -9.22
C LEU A 55 6.95 0.13 -10.38
N VAL A 56 8.06 0.11 -11.12
CA VAL A 56 8.27 -0.85 -12.22
C VAL A 56 8.31 -2.29 -11.67
N ALA A 57 9.11 -2.54 -10.64
CA ALA A 57 9.19 -3.86 -10.00
C ALA A 57 7.84 -4.32 -9.42
N TYR A 58 7.10 -3.41 -8.80
CA TYR A 58 5.76 -3.68 -8.30
C TYR A 58 4.80 -4.05 -9.43
N ASN A 59 4.79 -3.31 -10.55
CA ASN A 59 3.93 -3.59 -11.68
C ASN A 59 4.27 -4.93 -12.36
N ILE A 60 5.56 -5.25 -12.49
CA ILE A 60 6.00 -6.55 -13.03
C ILE A 60 5.48 -7.68 -12.13
N LYS A 61 5.69 -7.56 -10.81
CA LYS A 61 5.22 -8.55 -9.84
C LYS A 61 3.70 -8.69 -9.87
N ARG A 62 2.97 -7.58 -9.88
CA ARG A 62 1.51 -7.55 -9.98
C ARG A 62 1.02 -8.26 -11.22
N ASN A 63 1.58 -7.93 -12.38
CA ASN A 63 1.19 -8.53 -13.66
C ASN A 63 1.49 -10.03 -13.71
N ASN A 64 2.61 -10.47 -13.15
CA ASN A 64 2.94 -11.88 -13.04
C ASN A 64 1.93 -12.64 -12.17
N LEU A 65 1.57 -12.11 -11.01
CA LEU A 65 0.57 -12.72 -10.13
C LEU A 65 -0.81 -12.78 -10.78
N ILE A 66 -1.23 -11.73 -11.49
CA ILE A 66 -2.52 -11.70 -12.18
C ILE A 66 -2.56 -12.72 -13.33
N LYS A 67 -1.46 -12.87 -14.08
CA LYS A 67 -1.41 -13.79 -15.24
C LYS A 67 -1.22 -15.25 -14.86
N ASN A 68 -0.35 -15.52 -13.90
CA ASN A 68 0.15 -16.86 -13.61
C ASN A 68 -0.26 -17.39 -12.22
N GLY A 69 -0.78 -16.51 -11.36
CA GLY A 69 -1.19 -16.87 -10.02
C GLY A 69 -2.52 -17.63 -9.98
N LEU A 70 -2.77 -18.25 -8.85
CA LEU A 70 -4.07 -18.82 -8.54
C LEU A 70 -4.98 -17.72 -8.03
N VAL A 71 -6.24 -17.77 -8.43
CA VAL A 71 -7.21 -16.72 -8.11
C VAL A 71 -8.25 -17.26 -7.14
N PHE A 72 -8.41 -16.59 -6.02
CA PHE A 72 -9.43 -16.88 -5.02
C PHE A 72 -10.35 -15.68 -4.85
N ASP A 73 -11.64 -15.92 -4.73
CA ASP A 73 -12.60 -14.89 -4.32
C ASP A 73 -12.65 -14.86 -2.78
N ALA A 74 -12.59 -13.66 -2.20
CA ALA A 74 -12.64 -13.50 -0.76
C ALA A 74 -13.97 -12.90 -0.32
N ILE A 75 -14.37 -13.25 0.90
CA ILE A 75 -15.57 -12.76 1.56
C ILE A 75 -15.18 -11.62 2.50
N VAL A 76 -15.85 -10.48 2.37
CA VAL A 76 -15.65 -9.32 3.26
C VAL A 76 -16.33 -9.60 4.60
N LEU A 77 -15.56 -9.49 5.67
CA LEU A 77 -16.00 -9.72 7.05
C LEU A 77 -16.34 -8.42 7.80
N GLY A 78 -15.89 -7.29 7.30
CA GLY A 78 -16.15 -6.00 7.92
C GLY A 78 -15.11 -4.93 7.56
N ILE A 79 -15.32 -3.75 8.11
CA ILE A 79 -14.41 -2.61 7.96
C ILE A 79 -13.41 -2.62 9.09
N ASN A 80 -12.13 -2.46 8.76
CA ASN A 80 -11.08 -2.21 9.73
C ASN A 80 -10.84 -0.70 9.83
N ASP A 81 -11.38 -0.11 10.89
CA ASP A 81 -11.36 1.34 11.14
C ASP A 81 -10.09 1.77 11.93
N THR A 82 -9.20 0.82 12.25
CA THR A 82 -8.03 1.03 13.12
C THR A 82 -6.96 1.93 12.52
N TYR A 83 -7.08 2.30 11.25
CA TYR A 83 -6.14 3.17 10.59
C TYR A 83 -6.75 4.54 10.25
N LEU A 84 -6.57 5.46 11.21
CA LEU A 84 -6.34 6.85 10.98
C LEU A 84 -7.53 7.68 10.50
N GLY A 85 -7.97 8.52 11.40
CA GLY A 85 -8.65 9.77 11.08
C GLY A 85 -7.85 10.73 10.18
N PHE A 86 -6.98 10.21 9.31
CA PHE A 86 -6.33 11.01 8.28
C PHE A 86 -7.36 11.37 7.21
N ARG A 87 -7.80 12.62 7.29
CA ARG A 87 -8.59 13.29 6.25
C ARG A 87 -7.61 14.04 5.36
N ILE A 88 -7.45 13.61 4.13
CA ILE A 88 -6.73 14.37 3.12
C ILE A 88 -7.74 14.76 2.06
N GLY A 89 -8.01 16.06 1.91
CA GLY A 89 -8.80 16.60 0.81
C GLY A 89 -10.23 16.04 0.68
N GLY A 90 -10.93 15.74 1.79
CA GLY A 90 -12.32 15.22 1.75
C GLY A 90 -12.42 13.70 1.50
N PHE A 91 -11.30 12.99 1.46
CA PHE A 91 -11.25 11.54 1.36
C PHE A 91 -10.91 10.90 2.70
N ARG A 92 -11.46 9.71 2.93
CA ARG A 92 -11.15 8.87 4.09
C ARG A 92 -10.57 7.54 3.63
N TYR A 93 -9.59 7.06 4.41
CA TYR A 93 -8.92 5.79 4.18
C TYR A 93 -9.45 4.75 5.15
N PHE A 94 -9.69 3.55 4.66
CA PHE A 94 -10.08 2.39 5.47
C PHE A 94 -9.54 1.11 4.85
N ARG A 95 -9.66 0.00 5.58
CA ARG A 95 -9.34 -1.34 5.10
C ARG A 95 -10.53 -2.25 5.30
N LEU A 96 -10.57 -3.33 4.56
CA LEU A 96 -11.56 -4.39 4.74
C LEU A 96 -10.88 -5.60 5.37
N ASN A 97 -11.49 -6.15 6.40
CA ASN A 97 -11.18 -7.49 6.87
C ASN A 97 -11.85 -8.47 5.92
N TYR A 98 -11.14 -9.49 5.49
CA TYR A 98 -11.65 -10.51 4.60
C TYR A 98 -11.12 -11.89 4.94
N SER A 99 -11.82 -12.92 4.47
CA SER A 99 -11.34 -14.31 4.49
C SER A 99 -11.48 -14.93 3.11
N TYR A 100 -10.63 -15.91 2.82
CA TYR A 100 -10.72 -16.75 1.65
C TYR A 100 -10.27 -18.18 1.98
N ILE A 101 -10.71 -19.14 1.19
CA ILE A 101 -10.29 -20.54 1.33
C ILE A 101 -9.09 -20.74 0.41
N ASN A 102 -7.97 -21.17 0.98
CA ASN A 102 -6.75 -21.47 0.23
C ASN A 102 -6.83 -22.85 -0.46
N GLN A 103 -5.76 -23.24 -1.17
CA GLN A 103 -5.68 -24.55 -1.84
C GLN A 103 -5.78 -25.74 -0.91
N ASN A 104 -5.39 -25.59 0.34
CA ASN A 104 -5.41 -26.66 1.35
C ASN A 104 -6.78 -26.74 2.07
N ASN A 105 -7.80 -26.06 1.56
CA ASN A 105 -9.11 -25.92 2.20
C ASN A 105 -9.07 -25.24 3.58
N GLU A 106 -8.03 -24.45 3.85
CA GLU A 106 -7.94 -23.69 5.09
C GLU A 106 -8.50 -22.28 4.90
N THR A 107 -9.22 -21.80 5.90
CA THR A 107 -9.71 -20.42 5.90
C THR A 107 -8.60 -19.47 6.34
N VAL A 108 -8.18 -18.59 5.44
CA VAL A 108 -7.18 -17.56 5.70
C VAL A 108 -7.87 -16.22 5.95
N TYR A 109 -7.55 -15.60 7.08
CA TYR A 109 -8.03 -14.25 7.44
C TYR A 109 -6.97 -13.22 7.15
N ASN A 110 -7.37 -12.09 6.55
CA ASN A 110 -6.42 -11.04 6.21
C ASN A 110 -7.11 -9.66 6.14
N ILE A 111 -6.28 -8.63 5.92
CA ILE A 111 -6.71 -7.24 5.83
C ILE A 111 -6.31 -6.70 4.45
N SER A 112 -7.23 -6.02 3.78
CA SER A 112 -6.99 -5.44 2.46
C SER A 112 -5.95 -4.32 2.47
N ASN A 113 -5.48 -3.94 1.31
CA ASN A 113 -4.77 -2.67 1.12
C ASN A 113 -5.67 -1.50 1.50
N LEU A 114 -5.05 -0.32 1.68
CA LEU A 114 -5.79 0.92 1.93
C LEU A 114 -6.72 1.23 0.77
N ILE A 115 -7.97 1.48 1.10
CA ILE A 115 -9.01 1.95 0.19
C ILE A 115 -9.32 3.40 0.56
N TYR A 116 -9.38 4.27 -0.42
CA TYR A 116 -9.78 5.66 -0.23
C TYR A 116 -11.15 5.92 -0.84
N ILE A 117 -11.97 6.65 -0.15
CA ILE A 117 -13.32 6.98 -0.58
C ILE A 117 -13.72 8.37 -0.06
N ASN A 118 -14.67 8.99 -0.71
CA ASN A 118 -15.25 10.25 -0.25
C ASN A 118 -15.86 10.08 1.15
N ILE A 119 -15.75 11.09 1.99
CA ILE A 119 -16.23 11.06 3.37
C ILE A 119 -17.75 10.79 3.49
N TYR A 120 -18.53 11.25 2.54
CA TYR A 120 -19.99 11.00 2.52
C TYR A 120 -20.29 9.53 2.26
N ASP A 121 -19.63 8.93 1.26
CA ASP A 121 -19.75 7.50 0.96
C ASP A 121 -19.24 6.65 2.12
N PHE A 122 -18.17 7.08 2.81
CA PHE A 122 -17.64 6.36 3.97
C PHE A 122 -18.67 6.28 5.11
N SER A 123 -19.37 7.36 5.40
CA SER A 123 -20.42 7.40 6.43
C SER A 123 -21.55 6.42 6.13
N TYR A 124 -21.87 6.22 4.87
CA TYR A 124 -22.83 5.21 4.42
C TYR A 124 -22.25 3.80 4.58
N ILE A 125 -21.04 3.55 4.03
CA ILE A 125 -20.41 2.23 4.02
C ILE A 125 -20.18 1.70 5.45
N ARG A 126 -19.84 2.57 6.39
CA ARG A 126 -19.64 2.20 7.79
C ARG A 126 -20.88 1.60 8.47
N LYS A 127 -22.05 1.91 7.98
CA LYS A 127 -23.33 1.41 8.50
C LYS A 127 -23.77 0.09 7.88
N LEU A 128 -23.10 -0.34 6.81
CA LEU A 128 -23.44 -1.56 6.09
C LEU A 128 -23.06 -2.80 6.89
N ASN A 129 -23.91 -3.80 6.85
CA ASN A 129 -23.60 -5.13 7.37
C ASN A 129 -22.67 -5.91 6.40
N ASN A 130 -22.18 -7.08 6.82
CA ASN A 130 -21.24 -7.89 6.04
C ASN A 130 -21.84 -8.33 4.69
N TYR A 131 -23.13 -8.62 4.63
CA TYR A 131 -23.81 -9.00 3.39
C TYR A 131 -23.83 -7.85 2.38
N GLU A 132 -24.16 -6.66 2.82
CA GLU A 132 -24.18 -5.46 2.00
C GLU A 132 -22.76 -5.07 1.54
N LEU A 133 -21.76 -5.20 2.42
CA LEU A 133 -20.35 -4.99 2.07
C LEU A 133 -19.89 -5.96 0.97
N ASN A 134 -20.28 -7.23 1.02
CA ASN A 134 -19.97 -8.22 -0.02
C ASN A 134 -20.69 -7.93 -1.35
N ARG A 135 -21.84 -7.25 -1.32
CA ARG A 135 -22.48 -6.78 -2.54
C ARG A 135 -21.79 -5.57 -3.14
N LEU A 136 -21.22 -4.69 -2.30
CA LEU A 136 -20.57 -3.45 -2.71
C LEU A 136 -19.12 -3.66 -3.13
N PHE A 137 -18.41 -4.57 -2.46
CA PHE A 137 -17.00 -4.86 -2.72
C PHE A 137 -16.80 -6.29 -3.15
N ARG A 138 -15.89 -6.48 -4.10
CA ARG A 138 -15.35 -7.77 -4.47
C ARG A 138 -13.84 -7.76 -4.24
N ILE A 139 -13.34 -8.79 -3.56
CA ILE A 139 -11.90 -8.95 -3.32
C ILE A 139 -11.42 -10.19 -4.06
N LYS A 140 -10.45 -10.01 -4.94
CA LYS A 140 -9.74 -11.10 -5.60
C LYS A 140 -8.34 -11.23 -5.01
N ILE A 141 -7.98 -12.46 -4.66
CA ILE A 141 -6.66 -12.81 -4.15
C ILE A 141 -5.92 -13.57 -5.23
N TYR A 142 -4.77 -13.05 -5.65
CA TYR A 142 -3.86 -13.70 -6.58
C TYR A 142 -2.67 -14.23 -5.78
N VAL A 143 -2.46 -15.54 -5.78
CA VAL A 143 -1.41 -16.22 -5.00
C VAL A 143 -0.43 -16.88 -5.96
N ALA A 144 0.87 -16.73 -5.72
CA ALA A 144 1.87 -17.46 -6.49
C ALA A 144 1.73 -18.96 -6.26
N LYS A 145 1.90 -19.77 -7.33
CA LYS A 145 1.72 -21.23 -7.27
C LYS A 145 2.74 -21.92 -6.39
N ASP A 146 3.93 -21.35 -6.31
CA ASP A 146 5.13 -21.85 -5.63
C ASP A 146 5.34 -21.25 -4.23
N ASP A 147 4.67 -20.15 -3.91
CA ASP A 147 4.81 -19.45 -2.64
C ASP A 147 3.48 -18.81 -2.20
N SER A 148 2.79 -19.47 -1.29
CA SER A 148 1.53 -18.98 -0.72
C SER A 148 1.65 -17.66 0.04
N ASN A 149 2.86 -17.28 0.47
CA ASN A 149 3.11 -15.99 1.12
C ASN A 149 3.27 -14.84 0.13
N ASN A 150 3.43 -15.17 -1.16
CA ASN A 150 3.53 -14.19 -2.23
C ASN A 150 2.16 -14.01 -2.89
N TYR A 151 1.38 -13.08 -2.36
CA TYR A 151 0.04 -12.82 -2.83
C TYR A 151 -0.22 -11.33 -3.07
N LEU A 152 -1.26 -11.05 -3.84
CA LEU A 152 -1.82 -9.74 -4.11
C LEU A 152 -3.33 -9.78 -3.87
N ALA A 153 -3.84 -8.86 -3.06
CA ALA A 153 -5.27 -8.67 -2.88
C ALA A 153 -5.73 -7.42 -3.63
N GLU A 154 -6.67 -7.57 -4.54
CA GLU A 154 -7.27 -6.45 -5.27
C GLU A 154 -8.73 -6.29 -4.85
N VAL A 155 -9.10 -5.06 -4.49
CA VAL A 155 -10.46 -4.70 -4.09
C VAL A 155 -11.12 -3.93 -5.23
N TYR A 156 -12.28 -4.40 -5.64
CA TYR A 156 -13.11 -3.78 -6.67
C TYR A 156 -14.42 -3.31 -6.03
N ARG A 157 -14.84 -2.09 -6.35
CA ARG A 157 -16.20 -1.61 -6.09
C ARG A 157 -17.08 -2.05 -7.26
N LYS A 158 -18.19 -2.69 -6.96
CA LYS A 158 -19.21 -3.09 -7.95
C LYS A 158 -20.09 -1.93 -8.34
#